data_c91600a94dbf3eb31e454688f21f164b
#
_entry.id   c91600a94dbf3eb31e454688f21f164b
#
_cell.length_a   1.000
_cell.length_b   1.000
_cell.length_c   1.000
_cell.angle_alpha   90.00
_cell.angle_beta   90.00
_cell.angle_gamma   90.00
#
_symmetry.space_group_name_H-M   'P 1'
#
loop_
_entity.id
_entity.type
_entity.pdbx_description
1 polymer ?
#
loop_
_entity_poly.entity_id
_entity_poly.type
_entity_poly.pdbx_seq_one_letter_code
_entity_poly.pdbx_strand_id
1 'polypeptide(L)'
;MTLTNQAPGKLEHRSAPWRITFDTNPDDCNLNCVMCEEHSPYSPSHQARIKGELPYRRMDIDTIEQVISECASHGLEEIIPSTMGEPLIYRHMPRIIELCHEHGIKLNLTTNGTFPGRGAEKWARMIVPVGSDVKLSWNGSNRTSQSLVMVNNDFDKNMEDLRTFIRIRDEHANSGGNYCSVTLQMTFMEMNLEQVPRVVELAIKEGVDRVKGHHLWAHFEEIKDEDLRRSKDSIERWNEIARECIEIADNNPLPNGKRIILANIYELDPEHGGELHPEATCPFLGQEAWVNSEGRFDPCCSPDELRQTLGYFGNVGEGGLLNIWQSLE
;
A
#
# COMPACT_ATOMS: atom_id res chain seq x y z
N MET A 1 -9.63 12.97 5.22
CA MET A 1 -10.51 12.68 6.37
C MET A 1 -9.91 13.42 7.54
N THR A 2 -10.52 14.51 7.96
CA THR A 2 -10.15 15.18 9.21
C THR A 2 -10.41 14.20 10.33
N LEU A 3 -9.39 13.83 11.10
CA LEU A 3 -9.55 13.10 12.35
C LEU A 3 -10.38 14.00 13.29
N THR A 4 -11.68 13.81 13.27
CA THR A 4 -12.54 14.44 14.27
C THR A 4 -12.22 13.80 15.62
N ASN A 5 -11.92 14.64 16.62
CA ASN A 5 -11.83 14.29 18.03
C ASN A 5 -13.21 13.74 18.51
N GLN A 6 -13.52 12.52 18.13
CA GLN A 6 -14.60 11.79 18.76
C GLN A 6 -14.02 11.03 19.95
N ALA A 7 -14.63 11.18 21.11
CA ALA A 7 -14.36 10.36 22.27
C ALA A 7 -14.36 8.88 21.87
N PRO A 8 -13.54 8.02 22.51
CA PRO A 8 -13.43 6.62 22.16
C PRO A 8 -14.81 5.96 22.27
N GLY A 9 -15.50 5.86 21.11
CA GLY A 9 -16.65 4.99 20.98
C GLY A 9 -16.16 3.55 21.19
N LYS A 10 -16.96 2.70 21.81
CA LYS A 10 -16.68 1.26 21.81
C LYS A 10 -16.44 0.85 20.37
N LEU A 11 -15.24 0.36 20.05
CA LEU A 11 -15.00 -0.31 18.78
C LEU A 11 -15.96 -1.51 18.75
N GLU A 12 -16.93 -1.48 17.86
CA GLU A 12 -17.77 -2.65 17.62
C GLU A 12 -16.88 -3.71 16.95
N HIS A 13 -16.63 -4.78 17.66
CA HIS A 13 -15.93 -5.93 17.10
C HIS A 13 -16.82 -6.56 16.02
N ARG A 14 -16.31 -6.68 14.80
CA ARG A 14 -17.06 -7.29 13.69
C ARG A 14 -17.02 -8.82 13.81
N SER A 15 -18.02 -9.49 13.28
CA SER A 15 -18.07 -10.97 13.24
C SER A 15 -16.95 -11.61 12.41
N ALA A 16 -16.39 -10.85 11.45
CA ALA A 16 -15.20 -11.15 10.69
C ALA A 16 -14.48 -9.83 10.30
N PRO A 17 -13.20 -9.87 9.94
CA PRO A 17 -12.53 -8.69 9.38
C PRO A 17 -13.21 -8.29 8.07
N TRP A 18 -13.48 -6.96 7.90
CA TRP A 18 -14.00 -6.48 6.63
C TRP A 18 -12.93 -6.43 5.54
N ARG A 19 -11.67 -6.35 5.96
CA ARG A 19 -10.50 -6.38 5.07
C ARG A 19 -9.39 -7.26 5.63
N ILE A 20 -8.76 -8.03 4.76
CA ILE A 20 -7.63 -8.88 5.11
C ILE A 20 -6.43 -8.51 4.26
N THR A 21 -5.28 -8.29 4.89
CA THR A 21 -4.00 -8.16 4.23
C THR A 21 -3.21 -9.46 4.32
N PHE A 22 -2.72 -9.94 3.18
CA PHE A 22 -1.89 -11.15 3.07
C PHE A 22 -0.47 -10.78 2.67
N ASP A 23 0.54 -11.25 3.38
CA ASP A 23 1.95 -11.18 2.95
C ASP A 23 2.24 -12.33 1.99
N THR A 24 1.79 -12.22 0.74
CA THR A 24 1.83 -13.34 -0.22
C THR A 24 3.25 -13.78 -0.58
N ASN A 25 4.15 -12.81 -0.83
CA ASN A 25 5.53 -13.06 -1.26
C ASN A 25 6.46 -11.90 -0.82
N PRO A 26 6.64 -11.69 0.49
CA PRO A 26 7.35 -10.52 1.01
C PRO A 26 8.79 -10.41 0.51
N ASP A 27 9.40 -11.52 0.12
CA ASP A 27 10.80 -11.60 -0.26
C ASP A 27 11.04 -11.55 -1.78
N ASP A 28 9.99 -11.47 -2.60
CA ASP A 28 10.09 -11.39 -4.06
C ASP A 28 9.79 -9.97 -4.55
N CYS A 29 10.77 -9.27 -5.08
CA CYS A 29 10.61 -8.01 -5.78
C CYS A 29 11.64 -7.87 -6.89
N ASN A 30 11.27 -7.17 -7.96
CA ASN A 30 12.17 -6.83 -9.06
C ASN A 30 12.80 -5.43 -8.94
N LEU A 31 12.50 -4.70 -7.84
CA LEU A 31 13.11 -3.42 -7.50
C LEU A 31 13.84 -3.50 -6.15
N ASN A 32 14.77 -2.55 -5.93
CA ASN A 32 15.55 -2.43 -4.71
C ASN A 32 15.39 -1.02 -4.12
N CYS A 33 14.14 -0.66 -3.76
CA CYS A 33 13.84 0.67 -3.23
C CYS A 33 14.62 0.94 -1.94
N VAL A 34 15.26 2.11 -1.85
CA VAL A 34 16.17 2.44 -0.74
C VAL A 34 15.52 2.40 0.64
N MET A 35 14.20 2.70 0.73
CA MET A 35 13.44 2.73 1.97
C MET A 35 12.77 1.39 2.31
N CYS A 36 12.86 0.38 1.45
CA CYS A 36 12.13 -0.87 1.65
C CYS A 36 12.79 -1.73 2.73
N GLU A 37 12.04 -2.13 3.75
CA GLU A 37 12.50 -3.02 4.82
C GLU A 37 13.16 -4.30 4.28
N GLU A 38 12.52 -4.95 3.29
CA GLU A 38 12.93 -6.27 2.79
C GLU A 38 13.84 -6.21 1.56
N HIS A 39 13.76 -5.18 0.71
CA HIS A 39 14.44 -5.17 -0.61
C HIS A 39 15.46 -4.05 -0.78
N SER A 40 15.69 -3.23 0.24
CA SER A 40 16.70 -2.19 0.21
C SER A 40 18.09 -2.77 -0.02
N PRO A 41 18.98 -2.05 -0.75
CA PRO A 41 20.40 -2.40 -0.78
C PRO A 41 21.05 -2.46 0.61
N TYR A 42 20.45 -1.80 1.60
CA TYR A 42 20.91 -1.77 2.99
C TYR A 42 20.37 -2.93 3.85
N SER A 43 19.38 -3.68 3.37
CA SER A 43 18.74 -4.76 4.12
C SER A 43 19.64 -5.98 4.26
N PRO A 44 20.02 -6.39 5.50
CA PRO A 44 20.82 -7.59 5.72
C PRO A 44 20.10 -8.86 5.27
N SER A 45 18.79 -8.95 5.48
CA SER A 45 17.98 -10.10 5.07
C SER A 45 17.92 -10.24 3.54
N HIS A 46 17.81 -9.14 2.82
CA HIS A 46 17.89 -9.13 1.36
C HIS A 46 19.23 -9.64 0.86
N GLN A 47 20.33 -9.13 1.44
CA GLN A 47 21.68 -9.56 1.08
C GLN A 47 21.91 -11.05 1.35
N ALA A 48 21.40 -11.56 2.48
CA ALA A 48 21.47 -12.97 2.83
C ALA A 48 20.67 -13.85 1.86
N ARG A 49 19.48 -13.40 1.42
CA ARG A 49 18.67 -14.12 0.41
C ARG A 49 19.35 -14.18 -0.95
N ILE A 50 19.93 -13.09 -1.42
CA ILE A 50 20.71 -13.07 -2.68
C ILE A 50 21.88 -14.08 -2.63
N LYS A 51 22.51 -14.23 -1.47
CA LYS A 51 23.61 -15.21 -1.28
C LYS A 51 23.11 -16.65 -1.08
N GLY A 52 21.80 -16.87 -0.98
CA GLY A 52 21.22 -18.18 -0.70
C GLY A 52 21.35 -18.63 0.77
N GLU A 53 21.61 -17.71 1.68
CA GLU A 53 21.76 -17.98 3.13
C GLU A 53 20.39 -18.01 3.84
N LEU A 54 19.38 -17.35 3.29
CA LEU A 54 18.00 -17.37 3.76
C LEU A 54 17.03 -17.82 2.66
N PRO A 55 15.97 -18.57 3.02
CA PRO A 55 14.93 -18.95 2.08
C PRO A 55 14.04 -17.76 1.71
N TYR A 56 13.36 -17.88 0.56
CA TYR A 56 12.28 -16.95 0.17
C TYR A 56 10.96 -17.41 0.79
N ARG A 57 10.33 -16.52 1.54
CA ARG A 57 9.00 -16.77 2.12
C ARG A 57 7.92 -16.52 1.06
N ARG A 58 7.03 -17.46 0.92
CA ARG A 58 5.86 -17.36 0.01
C ARG A 58 4.68 -18.08 0.66
N MET A 59 3.56 -17.37 0.76
CA MET A 59 2.33 -17.95 1.31
C MET A 59 1.81 -19.06 0.40
N ASP A 60 1.29 -20.12 1.00
CA ASP A 60 0.58 -21.16 0.26
C ASP A 60 -0.76 -20.63 -0.22
N ILE A 61 -1.12 -20.90 -1.47
CA ILE A 61 -2.42 -20.48 -2.03
C ILE A 61 -3.59 -21.13 -1.31
N ASP A 62 -3.45 -22.37 -0.84
CA ASP A 62 -4.51 -23.07 -0.12
C ASP A 62 -4.88 -22.36 1.19
N THR A 63 -3.90 -21.73 1.85
CA THR A 63 -4.12 -20.86 3.03
C THR A 63 -4.96 -19.63 2.67
N ILE A 64 -4.66 -18.98 1.56
CA ILE A 64 -5.39 -17.79 1.08
C ILE A 64 -6.83 -18.19 0.70
N GLU A 65 -7.00 -19.28 -0.04
CA GLU A 65 -8.32 -19.81 -0.44
C GLU A 65 -9.19 -20.16 0.77
N GLN A 66 -8.60 -20.83 1.76
CA GLN A 66 -9.27 -21.16 3.01
C GLN A 66 -9.77 -19.90 3.72
N VAL A 67 -8.88 -18.94 3.97
CA VAL A 67 -9.20 -17.71 4.70
C VAL A 67 -10.25 -16.87 3.97
N ILE A 68 -10.14 -16.71 2.66
CA ILE A 68 -11.15 -15.99 1.87
C ILE A 68 -12.49 -16.68 1.93
N SER A 69 -12.52 -18.02 1.73
CA SER A 69 -13.77 -18.79 1.70
C SER A 69 -14.51 -18.76 3.05
N GLU A 70 -13.78 -18.86 4.16
CA GLU A 70 -14.39 -18.80 5.49
C GLU A 70 -14.89 -17.40 5.85
N CYS A 71 -14.20 -16.33 5.46
CA CYS A 71 -14.57 -14.96 5.82
C CYS A 71 -15.58 -14.33 4.86
N ALA A 72 -15.68 -14.78 3.62
CA ALA A 72 -16.52 -14.20 2.58
C ALA A 72 -18.00 -14.11 2.99
N SER A 73 -18.55 -15.17 3.59
CA SER A 73 -19.95 -15.20 4.05
C SER A 73 -20.20 -14.46 5.36
N HIS A 74 -19.14 -13.93 6.01
CA HIS A 74 -19.19 -13.27 7.31
C HIS A 74 -18.88 -11.76 7.26
N GLY A 75 -18.77 -11.18 6.05
CA GLY A 75 -18.62 -9.74 5.87
C GLY A 75 -17.24 -9.29 5.45
N LEU A 76 -16.39 -10.16 4.91
CA LEU A 76 -15.18 -9.78 4.20
C LEU A 76 -15.56 -9.05 2.90
N GLU A 77 -15.08 -7.82 2.75
CA GLU A 77 -15.41 -6.95 1.62
C GLU A 77 -14.21 -6.70 0.70
N GLU A 78 -13.00 -6.72 1.28
CA GLU A 78 -11.78 -6.33 0.55
C GLU A 78 -10.56 -7.16 1.00
N ILE A 79 -9.65 -7.43 0.07
CA ILE A 79 -8.33 -8.00 0.37
C ILE A 79 -7.21 -7.15 -0.20
N ILE A 80 -6.06 -7.17 0.50
CA ILE A 80 -4.78 -6.59 0.07
C ILE A 80 -3.76 -7.74 -0.02
N PRO A 81 -3.29 -8.14 -1.22
CA PRO A 81 -2.43 -9.32 -1.38
C PRO A 81 -0.95 -9.02 -1.24
N SER A 82 -0.56 -7.94 -0.55
CA SER A 82 0.85 -7.58 -0.35
C SER A 82 1.04 -6.53 0.74
N THR A 83 2.11 -6.67 1.51
CA THR A 83 2.68 -5.61 2.35
C THR A 83 4.08 -5.25 1.89
N MET A 84 4.93 -6.25 1.68
CA MET A 84 6.28 -6.18 1.12
C MET A 84 6.32 -6.98 -0.18
N GLY A 85 7.39 -6.88 -0.96
CA GLY A 85 7.51 -7.57 -2.24
C GLY A 85 6.64 -6.98 -3.35
N GLU A 86 6.68 -7.61 -4.52
CA GLU A 86 5.83 -7.26 -5.66
C GLU A 86 4.77 -8.35 -5.88
N PRO A 87 3.49 -8.07 -5.60
CA PRO A 87 2.43 -9.08 -5.65
C PRO A 87 2.22 -9.67 -7.05
N LEU A 88 2.52 -8.93 -8.12
CA LEU A 88 2.37 -9.42 -9.49
C LEU A 88 3.46 -10.43 -9.90
N ILE A 89 4.50 -10.62 -9.06
CA ILE A 89 5.47 -11.73 -9.19
C ILE A 89 4.94 -13.02 -8.55
N TYR A 90 4.03 -12.91 -7.57
CA TYR A 90 3.47 -14.09 -6.93
C TYR A 90 2.71 -14.96 -7.95
N ARG A 91 3.18 -16.19 -8.13
CA ARG A 91 2.68 -17.09 -9.19
C ARG A 91 1.17 -17.34 -9.16
N HIS A 92 0.58 -17.25 -7.96
CA HIS A 92 -0.84 -17.49 -7.74
C HIS A 92 -1.69 -16.21 -7.72
N MET A 93 -1.12 -15.04 -8.04
CA MET A 93 -1.89 -13.80 -8.13
C MET A 93 -3.12 -13.88 -9.04
N PRO A 94 -3.08 -14.57 -10.21
CA PRO A 94 -4.28 -14.80 -11.00
C PRO A 94 -5.39 -15.51 -10.24
N ARG A 95 -5.04 -16.52 -9.41
CA ARG A 95 -6.02 -17.25 -8.60
C ARG A 95 -6.64 -16.36 -7.52
N ILE A 96 -5.86 -15.48 -6.90
CA ILE A 96 -6.39 -14.49 -5.95
C ILE A 96 -7.43 -13.57 -6.63
N ILE A 97 -7.16 -13.12 -7.85
CA ILE A 97 -8.11 -12.30 -8.62
C ILE A 97 -9.40 -13.09 -8.93
N GLU A 98 -9.29 -14.37 -9.29
CA GLU A 98 -10.44 -15.26 -9.50
C GLU A 98 -11.26 -15.40 -8.23
N LEU A 99 -10.63 -15.63 -7.07
CA LEU A 99 -11.31 -15.70 -5.77
C LEU A 99 -12.06 -14.40 -5.45
N CYS A 100 -11.49 -13.24 -5.73
CA CYS A 100 -12.19 -11.97 -5.59
C CYS A 100 -13.47 -11.93 -6.42
N HIS A 101 -13.39 -12.39 -7.66
CA HIS A 101 -14.56 -12.45 -8.55
C HIS A 101 -15.62 -13.48 -8.07
N GLU A 102 -15.18 -14.68 -7.71
CA GLU A 102 -16.05 -15.78 -7.24
C GLU A 102 -16.85 -15.39 -5.99
N HIS A 103 -16.22 -14.69 -5.05
CA HIS A 103 -16.82 -14.30 -3.77
C HIS A 103 -17.38 -12.87 -3.74
N GLY A 104 -17.26 -12.10 -4.84
CA GLY A 104 -17.69 -10.70 -4.89
C GLY A 104 -16.89 -9.76 -3.99
N ILE A 105 -15.66 -10.14 -3.65
CA ILE A 105 -14.74 -9.39 -2.79
C ILE A 105 -13.92 -8.44 -3.66
N LYS A 106 -13.59 -7.26 -3.13
CA LYS A 106 -12.76 -6.27 -3.82
C LYS A 106 -11.28 -6.52 -3.60
N LEU A 107 -10.51 -6.28 -4.65
CA LEU A 107 -9.06 -6.29 -4.62
C LEU A 107 -8.53 -4.87 -4.44
N ASN A 108 -7.77 -4.64 -3.38
CA ASN A 108 -7.05 -3.40 -3.12
C ASN A 108 -5.54 -3.69 -3.30
N LEU A 109 -5.02 -3.35 -4.46
CA LEU A 109 -3.67 -3.75 -4.86
C LEU A 109 -2.67 -2.62 -4.65
N THR A 110 -1.53 -2.93 -4.03
CA THR A 110 -0.32 -2.08 -4.09
C THR A 110 0.73 -2.80 -4.93
N THR A 111 1.26 -2.14 -5.95
CA THR A 111 2.27 -2.68 -6.87
C THR A 111 3.32 -1.61 -7.20
N ASN A 112 4.51 -2.04 -7.54
CA ASN A 112 5.57 -1.12 -7.97
C ASN A 112 5.37 -0.55 -9.40
N GLY A 113 4.29 -0.95 -10.07
CA GLY A 113 3.90 -0.43 -11.38
C GLY A 113 4.69 -0.97 -12.56
N THR A 114 5.52 -2.00 -12.38
CA THR A 114 6.30 -2.60 -13.48
C THR A 114 5.53 -3.68 -14.24
N PHE A 115 4.42 -4.14 -13.71
CA PHE A 115 3.54 -5.17 -14.30
C PHE A 115 4.28 -6.40 -14.86
N PRO A 116 5.10 -7.09 -14.03
CA PRO A 116 5.98 -8.15 -14.47
C PRO A 116 5.25 -9.34 -15.09
N GLY A 117 5.91 -10.03 -15.98
CA GLY A 117 5.49 -11.29 -16.61
C GLY A 117 4.38 -11.17 -17.64
N ARG A 118 3.34 -10.35 -17.42
CA ARG A 118 2.16 -10.26 -18.31
C ARG A 118 2.01 -8.91 -19.02
N GLY A 119 2.67 -7.85 -18.51
CA GLY A 119 2.52 -6.48 -18.96
C GLY A 119 1.23 -5.81 -18.49
N ALA A 120 1.22 -4.47 -18.54
CA ALA A 120 0.14 -3.65 -17.97
C ALA A 120 -1.24 -3.96 -18.56
N GLU A 121 -1.35 -4.19 -19.85
CA GLU A 121 -2.64 -4.44 -20.49
C GLU A 121 -3.32 -5.71 -19.98
N LYS A 122 -2.58 -6.83 -19.92
CA LYS A 122 -3.16 -8.09 -19.43
C LYS A 122 -3.50 -8.02 -17.94
N TRP A 123 -2.61 -7.45 -17.15
CA TRP A 123 -2.87 -7.27 -15.72
C TRP A 123 -4.06 -6.34 -15.47
N ALA A 124 -4.16 -5.20 -16.17
CA ALA A 124 -5.28 -4.28 -16.00
C ALA A 124 -6.62 -4.94 -16.33
N ARG A 125 -6.70 -5.72 -17.43
CA ARG A 125 -7.94 -6.45 -17.81
C ARG A 125 -8.37 -7.49 -16.77
N MET A 126 -7.44 -8.04 -16.00
CA MET A 126 -7.75 -8.97 -14.89
C MET A 126 -8.12 -8.22 -13.60
N ILE A 127 -7.40 -7.15 -13.26
CA ILE A 127 -7.50 -6.45 -11.98
C ILE A 127 -8.70 -5.51 -11.94
N VAL A 128 -8.91 -4.72 -13.00
CA VAL A 128 -9.91 -3.65 -13.02
C VAL A 128 -11.33 -4.14 -12.69
N PRO A 129 -11.80 -5.30 -13.18
CA PRO A 129 -13.16 -5.79 -12.88
C PRO A 129 -13.43 -6.07 -11.39
N VAL A 130 -12.40 -6.38 -10.62
CA VAL A 130 -12.51 -6.68 -9.19
C VAL A 130 -11.86 -5.61 -8.30
N GLY A 131 -11.07 -4.70 -8.89
CA GLY A 131 -10.32 -3.69 -8.16
C GLY A 131 -11.20 -2.64 -7.48
N SER A 132 -10.90 -2.33 -6.22
CA SER A 132 -11.39 -1.13 -5.53
C SER A 132 -10.43 0.04 -5.71
N ASP A 133 -9.13 -0.20 -5.51
CA ASP A 133 -8.06 0.79 -5.64
C ASP A 133 -6.76 0.08 -6.06
N VAL A 134 -6.08 0.61 -7.05
CA VAL A 134 -4.73 0.17 -7.43
C VAL A 134 -3.75 1.28 -7.13
N LYS A 135 -2.86 1.00 -6.18
CA LYS A 135 -1.80 1.91 -5.75
C LYS A 135 -0.52 1.55 -6.48
N LEU A 136 -0.05 2.47 -7.29
CA LEU A 136 1.23 2.37 -7.98
C LEU A 136 2.28 3.11 -7.14
N SER A 137 3.33 2.41 -6.70
CA SER A 137 4.46 3.04 -6.01
C SER A 137 5.12 4.05 -6.93
N TRP A 138 5.24 5.31 -6.45
CA TRP A 138 5.71 6.41 -7.28
C TRP A 138 6.46 7.43 -6.42
N ASN A 139 7.74 7.66 -6.65
CA ASN A 139 8.57 8.45 -5.74
C ASN A 139 9.33 9.59 -6.41
N GLY A 140 9.01 9.89 -7.67
CA GLY A 140 9.63 10.99 -8.42
C GLY A 140 8.84 11.34 -9.67
N SER A 141 9.02 12.56 -10.20
CA SER A 141 8.32 13.06 -11.37
C SER A 141 9.08 12.85 -12.69
N ASN A 142 10.28 12.30 -12.62
CA ASN A 142 11.14 12.03 -13.77
C ASN A 142 12.08 10.85 -13.50
N ARG A 143 12.78 10.41 -14.53
CA ARG A 143 13.70 9.26 -14.46
C ARG A 143 14.72 9.38 -13.33
N THR A 144 15.36 10.53 -13.20
CA THR A 144 16.41 10.74 -12.20
C THR A 144 15.85 10.63 -10.77
N SER A 145 14.79 11.39 -10.47
CA SER A 145 14.21 11.43 -9.13
C SER A 145 13.55 10.10 -8.74
N GLN A 146 12.89 9.43 -9.67
CA GLN A 146 12.29 8.13 -9.42
C GLN A 146 13.34 7.06 -9.10
N SER A 147 14.43 6.99 -9.91
CA SER A 147 15.49 5.99 -9.73
C SER A 147 16.36 6.21 -8.49
N LEU A 148 16.39 7.42 -7.93
CA LEU A 148 17.06 7.67 -6.64
C LEU A 148 16.39 6.88 -5.50
N VAL A 149 15.09 6.74 -5.54
CA VAL A 149 14.31 6.07 -4.50
C VAL A 149 14.00 4.62 -4.91
N MET A 150 13.51 4.41 -6.14
CA MET A 150 13.11 3.11 -6.67
C MET A 150 14.21 2.55 -7.58
N VAL A 151 15.25 2.01 -6.99
CA VAL A 151 16.40 1.46 -7.72
C VAL A 151 15.95 0.32 -8.65
N ASN A 152 16.50 0.28 -9.88
CA ASN A 152 16.12 -0.58 -10.99
C ASN A 152 14.76 -0.27 -11.65
N ASN A 153 14.15 0.88 -11.35
CA ASN A 153 12.91 1.29 -12.00
C ASN A 153 13.18 1.90 -13.39
N ASP A 154 12.33 1.59 -14.35
CA ASP A 154 12.26 2.27 -15.66
C ASP A 154 11.08 3.24 -15.66
N PHE A 155 11.34 4.51 -15.44
CA PHE A 155 10.33 5.56 -15.35
C PHE A 155 9.49 5.68 -16.62
N ASP A 156 10.12 5.64 -17.79
CA ASP A 156 9.39 5.83 -19.06
C ASP A 156 8.44 4.65 -19.31
N LYS A 157 8.90 3.44 -19.03
CA LYS A 157 8.06 2.24 -19.11
C LYS A 157 6.91 2.31 -18.12
N ASN A 158 7.16 2.73 -16.89
CA ASN A 158 6.10 2.88 -15.87
C ASN A 158 5.07 3.94 -16.29
N MET A 159 5.48 5.03 -16.96
CA MET A 159 4.55 6.02 -17.51
C MET A 159 3.65 5.43 -18.61
N GLU A 160 4.21 4.62 -19.52
CA GLU A 160 3.43 3.92 -20.55
C GLU A 160 2.43 2.93 -19.90
N ASP A 161 2.89 2.20 -18.90
CA ASP A 161 2.10 1.20 -18.17
C ASP A 161 0.97 1.87 -17.35
N LEU A 162 1.23 3.00 -16.69
CA LEU A 162 0.23 3.82 -16.02
C LEU A 162 -0.88 4.26 -16.99
N ARG A 163 -0.50 4.83 -18.14
CA ARG A 163 -1.46 5.27 -19.17
C ARG A 163 -2.29 4.11 -19.70
N THR A 164 -1.66 2.96 -19.90
CA THR A 164 -2.34 1.75 -20.35
C THR A 164 -3.36 1.28 -19.32
N PHE A 165 -2.98 1.30 -18.03
CA PHE A 165 -3.87 0.91 -16.95
C PHE A 165 -5.07 1.85 -16.83
N ILE A 166 -4.84 3.18 -16.85
CA ILE A 166 -5.90 4.20 -16.79
C ILE A 166 -6.86 4.05 -17.97
N ARG A 167 -6.35 3.89 -19.17
CA ARG A 167 -7.19 3.68 -20.37
C ARG A 167 -8.14 2.47 -20.20
N ILE A 168 -7.62 1.33 -19.73
CA ILE A 168 -8.43 0.12 -19.52
C ILE A 168 -9.44 0.31 -18.38
N ARG A 169 -9.05 0.99 -17.29
CA ARG A 169 -9.96 1.38 -16.22
C ARG A 169 -11.13 2.19 -16.76
N ASP A 170 -10.86 3.20 -17.58
CA ASP A 170 -11.87 4.09 -18.16
C ASP A 170 -12.77 3.36 -19.17
N GLU A 171 -12.19 2.52 -20.04
CA GLU A 171 -12.95 1.66 -20.96
C GLU A 171 -13.94 0.76 -20.19
N HIS A 172 -13.48 0.12 -19.10
CA HIS A 172 -14.30 -0.74 -18.26
C HIS A 172 -15.44 0.04 -17.59
N ALA A 173 -15.12 1.17 -16.94
CA ALA A 173 -16.12 2.00 -16.27
C ALA A 173 -17.15 2.57 -17.25
N ASN A 174 -16.73 3.04 -18.43
CA ASN A 174 -17.62 3.56 -19.47
C ASN A 174 -18.52 2.47 -20.10
N SER A 175 -18.12 1.20 -20.03
CA SER A 175 -18.96 0.07 -20.44
C SER A 175 -19.96 -0.39 -19.36
N GLY A 176 -20.06 0.31 -18.24
CA GLY A 176 -20.98 0.00 -17.13
C GLY A 176 -20.38 -0.94 -16.07
N GLY A 177 -19.08 -1.20 -16.12
CA GLY A 177 -18.35 -1.92 -15.07
C GLY A 177 -18.11 -1.06 -13.82
N ASN A 178 -17.55 -1.68 -12.76
CA ASN A 178 -17.15 -0.96 -11.57
C ASN A 178 -16.02 0.05 -11.86
N TYR A 179 -15.92 1.07 -11.03
CA TYR A 179 -14.81 2.01 -11.08
C TYR A 179 -13.69 1.55 -10.16
N CYS A 180 -12.53 1.24 -10.73
CA CYS A 180 -11.31 0.94 -10.01
C CYS A 180 -10.50 2.23 -9.85
N SER A 181 -10.34 2.72 -8.62
CA SER A 181 -9.53 3.91 -8.35
C SER A 181 -8.06 3.65 -8.64
N VAL A 182 -7.33 4.67 -9.11
CA VAL A 182 -5.88 4.62 -9.30
C VAL A 182 -5.22 5.65 -8.38
N THR A 183 -4.24 5.20 -7.62
CA THR A 183 -3.49 6.02 -6.67
C THR A 183 -1.99 5.98 -7.00
N LEU A 184 -1.31 7.13 -7.07
CA LEU A 184 0.15 7.17 -6.96
C LEU A 184 0.51 7.23 -5.48
N GLN A 185 1.31 6.26 -5.02
CA GLN A 185 1.70 6.15 -3.62
C GLN A 185 3.18 6.45 -3.41
N MET A 186 3.47 7.42 -2.55
CA MET A 186 4.81 7.92 -2.25
C MET A 186 5.25 7.54 -0.84
N THR A 187 6.56 7.41 -0.64
CA THR A 187 7.20 7.58 0.67
C THR A 187 7.85 8.97 0.68
N PHE A 188 7.41 9.82 1.62
CA PHE A 188 7.94 11.18 1.74
C PHE A 188 9.29 11.16 2.45
N MET A 189 10.31 11.60 1.73
CA MET A 189 11.71 11.59 2.14
C MET A 189 12.38 12.92 1.77
N GLU A 190 13.47 13.24 2.44
CA GLU A 190 14.26 14.44 2.13
C GLU A 190 14.67 14.49 0.66
N MET A 191 15.19 13.35 0.14
CA MET A 191 15.71 13.25 -1.23
C MET A 191 14.66 13.42 -2.32
N ASN A 192 13.36 13.24 -2.00
CA ASN A 192 12.28 13.41 -2.98
C ASN A 192 11.26 14.49 -2.60
N LEU A 193 11.54 15.30 -1.59
CA LEU A 193 10.62 16.33 -1.07
C LEU A 193 10.12 17.26 -2.18
N GLU A 194 11.03 17.83 -2.96
CA GLU A 194 10.74 18.75 -4.05
C GLU A 194 10.00 18.10 -5.23
N GLN A 195 9.90 16.77 -5.23
CA GLN A 195 9.18 16.02 -6.27
C GLN A 195 7.70 15.86 -5.96
N VAL A 196 7.29 16.02 -4.69
CA VAL A 196 5.88 15.76 -4.28
C VAL A 196 4.90 16.64 -5.07
N PRO A 197 5.07 17.97 -5.19
CA PRO A 197 4.19 18.81 -6.00
C PRO A 197 4.20 18.40 -7.48
N ARG A 198 5.35 18.02 -8.02
CA ARG A 198 5.50 17.60 -9.42
C ARG A 198 4.81 16.26 -9.70
N VAL A 199 4.78 15.37 -8.72
CA VAL A 199 4.00 14.10 -8.81
C VAL A 199 2.50 14.40 -8.75
N VAL A 200 2.05 15.39 -7.98
CA VAL A 200 0.64 15.83 -7.98
C VAL A 200 0.24 16.39 -9.36
N GLU A 201 1.07 17.26 -9.96
CA GLU A 201 0.84 17.79 -11.32
C GLU A 201 0.77 16.64 -12.35
N LEU A 202 1.72 15.70 -12.29
CA LEU A 202 1.76 14.51 -13.15
C LEU A 202 0.49 13.67 -12.99
N ALA A 203 0.08 13.40 -11.76
CA ALA A 203 -1.12 12.63 -11.45
C ALA A 203 -2.39 13.28 -12.02
N ILE A 204 -2.52 14.60 -11.88
CA ILE A 204 -3.64 15.38 -12.45
C ILE A 204 -3.65 15.24 -13.97
N LYS A 205 -2.50 15.46 -14.61
CA LYS A 205 -2.37 15.37 -16.08
C LYS A 205 -2.74 14.00 -16.62
N GLU A 206 -2.33 12.94 -15.95
CA GLU A 206 -2.58 11.56 -16.40
C GLU A 206 -3.97 11.02 -15.96
N GLY A 207 -4.75 11.78 -15.20
CA GLY A 207 -6.10 11.37 -14.76
C GLY A 207 -6.09 10.33 -13.63
N VAL A 208 -5.08 10.39 -12.76
CA VAL A 208 -4.98 9.59 -11.54
C VAL A 208 -5.91 10.17 -10.48
N ASP A 209 -6.64 9.33 -9.75
CA ASP A 209 -7.68 9.77 -8.81
C ASP A 209 -7.10 10.34 -7.50
N ARG A 210 -5.94 9.84 -7.09
CA ARG A 210 -5.35 10.14 -5.78
C ARG A 210 -3.82 10.16 -5.82
N VAL A 211 -3.23 11.11 -5.10
CA VAL A 211 -1.85 10.99 -4.62
C VAL A 211 -1.90 10.75 -3.12
N LYS A 212 -1.27 9.68 -2.68
CA LYS A 212 -1.19 9.28 -1.28
C LYS A 212 0.28 9.11 -0.89
N GLY A 213 0.62 9.43 0.34
CA GLY A 213 1.94 9.08 0.85
C GLY A 213 1.94 8.82 2.34
N HIS A 214 3.12 8.46 2.82
CA HIS A 214 3.43 8.36 4.23
C HIS A 214 4.89 8.81 4.43
N HIS A 215 5.15 9.38 5.60
CA HIS A 215 6.50 9.74 5.98
C HIS A 215 7.35 8.49 6.14
N LEU A 216 8.64 8.62 5.80
CA LEU A 216 9.60 7.54 5.92
C LEU A 216 9.57 6.93 7.33
N TRP A 217 9.55 5.62 7.37
CA TRP A 217 10.01 4.84 8.51
C TRP A 217 11.43 4.37 8.21
N ALA A 218 12.41 4.97 8.86
CA ALA A 218 13.82 4.69 8.59
C ALA A 218 14.24 3.35 9.23
N HIS A 219 14.26 2.29 8.43
CA HIS A 219 14.71 0.96 8.86
C HIS A 219 16.23 0.83 8.96
N PHE A 220 16.99 1.72 8.28
CA PHE A 220 18.43 1.63 8.14
C PHE A 220 19.09 2.94 8.51
N GLU A 221 20.29 2.85 9.11
CA GLU A 221 21.09 4.01 9.50
C GLU A 221 21.43 4.91 8.31
N GLU A 222 21.62 4.31 7.12
CA GLU A 222 21.99 5.01 5.88
C GLU A 222 20.92 5.97 5.38
N ILE A 223 19.68 5.81 5.81
CA ILE A 223 18.54 6.64 5.40
C ILE A 223 17.86 7.38 6.55
N LYS A 224 18.42 7.36 7.76
CA LYS A 224 17.82 8.02 8.92
C LYS A 224 17.65 9.54 8.72
N ASP A 225 18.57 10.15 8.00
CA ASP A 225 18.56 11.60 7.73
C ASP A 225 17.52 11.99 6.65
N GLU A 226 16.89 11.00 6.02
CA GLU A 226 15.80 11.18 5.05
C GLU A 226 14.41 11.35 5.72
N ASP A 227 14.28 11.13 7.03
CA ASP A 227 13.02 11.37 7.74
C ASP A 227 12.73 12.86 7.86
N LEU A 228 11.63 13.30 7.26
CA LEU A 228 11.16 14.70 7.29
C LEU A 228 10.66 15.15 8.66
N ARG A 229 10.47 14.25 9.61
CA ARG A 229 10.03 14.55 10.98
C ARG A 229 11.19 14.69 11.95
N ARG A 230 12.44 14.59 11.49
CA ARG A 230 13.64 14.58 12.32
C ARG A 230 13.95 15.92 13.01
N SER A 231 13.42 17.04 12.50
CA SER A 231 13.63 18.38 13.03
C SER A 231 12.49 19.33 12.70
N LYS A 232 12.37 20.43 13.45
CA LYS A 232 11.40 21.49 13.15
C LYS A 232 11.60 22.08 11.76
N ASP A 233 12.83 22.37 11.37
CA ASP A 233 13.15 22.92 10.03
C ASP A 233 12.70 21.97 8.91
N SER A 234 12.87 20.66 9.09
CA SER A 234 12.40 19.67 8.12
C SER A 234 10.87 19.62 8.03
N ILE A 235 10.17 19.73 9.17
CA ILE A 235 8.72 19.82 9.22
C ILE A 235 8.20 21.12 8.58
N GLU A 236 8.85 22.24 8.82
CA GLU A 236 8.45 23.50 8.18
C GLU A 236 8.60 23.43 6.66
N ARG A 237 9.68 22.86 6.15
CA ARG A 237 9.86 22.61 4.70
C ARG A 237 8.79 21.67 4.15
N TRP A 238 8.48 20.57 4.86
CA TRP A 238 7.37 19.71 4.49
C TRP A 238 6.05 20.48 4.42
N ASN A 239 5.78 21.35 5.39
CA ASN A 239 4.55 22.13 5.44
C ASN A 239 4.42 23.10 4.25
N GLU A 240 5.54 23.67 3.77
CA GLU A 240 5.54 24.48 2.55
C GLU A 240 5.14 23.64 1.32
N ILE A 241 5.73 22.45 1.18
CA ILE A 241 5.41 21.51 0.10
C ILE A 241 3.96 21.01 0.19
N ALA A 242 3.46 20.73 1.38
CA ALA A 242 2.07 20.30 1.56
C ALA A 242 1.09 21.40 1.13
N ARG A 243 1.34 22.68 1.46
CA ARG A 243 0.55 23.83 1.00
C ARG A 243 0.58 23.97 -0.52
N GLU A 244 1.77 23.87 -1.14
CA GLU A 244 1.91 23.90 -2.61
C GLU A 244 1.08 22.78 -3.26
N CYS A 245 1.15 21.56 -2.76
CA CYS A 245 0.34 20.44 -3.27
C CYS A 245 -1.16 20.71 -3.18
N ILE A 246 -1.62 21.27 -2.06
CA ILE A 246 -3.05 21.62 -1.86
C ILE A 246 -3.47 22.68 -2.86
N GLU A 247 -2.67 23.73 -3.05
CA GLU A 247 -2.93 24.80 -4.03
C GLU A 247 -3.00 24.25 -5.46
N ILE A 248 -2.07 23.37 -5.85
CA ILE A 248 -2.08 22.70 -7.15
C ILE A 248 -3.38 21.91 -7.34
N ALA A 249 -3.78 21.12 -6.34
CA ALA A 249 -4.97 20.29 -6.39
C ALA A 249 -6.27 21.12 -6.48
N ASP A 250 -6.30 22.29 -5.82
CA ASP A 250 -7.45 23.18 -5.81
C ASP A 250 -7.64 23.94 -7.13
N ASN A 251 -6.53 24.29 -7.80
CA ASN A 251 -6.54 25.09 -9.01
C ASN A 251 -6.55 24.27 -10.31
N ASN A 252 -6.29 22.95 -10.24
CA ASN A 252 -6.17 22.11 -11.42
C ASN A 252 -7.08 20.86 -11.30
N PRO A 253 -8.25 20.86 -11.90
CA PRO A 253 -9.11 19.68 -11.89
C PRO A 253 -8.56 18.57 -12.79
N LEU A 254 -8.91 17.34 -12.45
CA LEU A 254 -8.69 16.16 -13.29
C LEU A 254 -9.40 16.31 -14.65
N PRO A 255 -9.04 15.53 -15.69
CA PRO A 255 -9.72 15.53 -16.99
C PRO A 255 -11.24 15.31 -16.91
N ASN A 256 -11.70 14.61 -15.88
CA ASN A 256 -13.13 14.38 -15.60
C ASN A 256 -13.81 15.49 -14.79
N GLY A 257 -13.14 16.61 -14.53
CA GLY A 257 -13.61 17.78 -13.78
C GLY A 257 -13.61 17.61 -12.25
N LYS A 258 -13.22 16.46 -11.70
CA LYS A 258 -13.11 16.26 -10.26
C LYS A 258 -11.79 16.82 -9.72
N ARG A 259 -11.76 17.15 -8.43
CA ARG A 259 -10.52 17.45 -7.71
C ARG A 259 -9.77 16.16 -7.41
N ILE A 260 -8.46 16.15 -7.62
CA ILE A 260 -7.60 15.04 -7.18
C ILE A 260 -7.63 14.90 -5.65
N ILE A 261 -7.61 13.67 -5.16
CA ILE A 261 -7.57 13.42 -3.71
C ILE A 261 -6.11 13.42 -3.25
N LEU A 262 -5.81 14.27 -2.27
CA LEU A 262 -4.52 14.23 -1.55
C LEU A 262 -4.74 13.46 -0.24
N ALA A 263 -4.05 12.33 -0.06
CA ALA A 263 -4.17 11.51 1.13
C ALA A 263 -2.83 11.51 1.91
N ASN A 264 -2.88 11.91 3.17
CA ASN A 264 -1.72 12.10 4.05
C ASN A 264 -0.76 13.21 3.57
N ILE A 265 -1.24 14.14 2.75
CA ILE A 265 -0.53 15.37 2.39
C ILE A 265 -1.23 16.52 3.11
N TYR A 266 -0.70 16.89 4.26
CA TYR A 266 -1.18 17.94 5.15
C TYR A 266 -0.04 18.47 6.01
N GLU A 267 -0.24 19.62 6.60
CA GLU A 267 0.75 20.22 7.48
C GLU A 267 0.90 19.45 8.80
N LEU A 268 2.13 19.24 9.22
CA LEU A 268 2.47 18.64 10.50
C LEU A 268 2.65 19.75 11.56
N ASP A 269 2.39 19.41 12.82
CA ASP A 269 2.69 20.28 13.95
C ASP A 269 4.21 20.24 14.23
N PRO A 270 4.95 21.37 14.11
CA PRO A 270 6.38 21.41 14.38
C PRO A 270 6.76 21.06 15.83
N GLU A 271 5.84 21.22 16.78
CA GLU A 271 6.09 20.90 18.20
C GLU A 271 5.89 19.40 18.52
N HIS A 272 5.01 18.71 17.77
CA HIS A 272 4.65 17.32 18.06
C HIS A 272 5.00 16.35 16.91
N GLY A 273 5.59 16.82 15.80
CA GLY A 273 6.13 15.97 14.73
C GLY A 273 5.15 15.02 14.07
N GLY A 274 3.85 15.24 14.24
CA GLY A 274 2.81 14.32 13.74
C GLY A 274 2.64 13.07 14.60
N GLU A 275 3.11 13.09 15.84
CA GLU A 275 2.84 12.02 16.81
C GLU A 275 1.33 11.83 17.01
N LEU A 276 0.91 10.57 17.06
CA LEU A 276 -0.48 10.25 17.38
C LEU A 276 -0.75 10.59 18.86
N HIS A 277 -1.92 11.18 19.12
CA HIS A 277 -2.34 11.40 20.51
C HIS A 277 -2.35 10.05 21.26
N PRO A 278 -1.77 9.97 22.49
CA PRO A 278 -1.68 8.71 23.26
C PRO A 278 -3.03 8.00 23.48
N GLU A 279 -4.12 8.76 23.47
CA GLU A 279 -5.50 8.26 23.65
C GLU A 279 -6.20 7.98 22.31
N ALA A 280 -5.51 8.11 21.15
CA ALA A 280 -6.10 7.82 19.86
C ALA A 280 -6.39 6.32 19.73
N THR A 281 -7.64 5.99 19.42
CA THR A 281 -8.04 4.60 19.13
C THR A 281 -7.55 4.23 17.73
N CYS A 282 -6.88 3.08 17.61
CA CYS A 282 -6.47 2.55 16.33
C CYS A 282 -7.71 2.21 15.47
N PRO A 283 -7.90 2.81 14.26
CA PRO A 283 -9.08 2.56 13.44
C PRO A 283 -9.11 1.16 12.81
N PHE A 284 -8.00 0.43 12.88
CA PHE A 284 -7.86 -0.90 12.25
C PHE A 284 -8.14 -2.04 13.24
N LEU A 285 -7.89 -1.80 14.53
CA LEU A 285 -8.08 -2.82 15.57
C LEU A 285 -9.54 -3.28 15.63
N GLY A 286 -9.74 -4.61 15.55
CA GLY A 286 -11.07 -5.22 15.51
C GLY A 286 -11.85 -5.00 14.21
N GLN A 287 -11.21 -4.45 13.18
CA GLN A 287 -11.79 -4.17 11.86
C GLN A 287 -11.05 -4.92 10.75
N GLU A 288 -9.74 -4.98 10.81
CA GLU A 288 -8.86 -5.52 9.77
C GLU A 288 -7.94 -6.60 10.33
N ALA A 289 -7.58 -7.55 9.50
CA ALA A 289 -6.65 -8.63 9.82
C ALA A 289 -5.41 -8.60 8.93
N TRP A 290 -4.28 -8.99 9.49
CA TRP A 290 -3.06 -9.31 8.76
C TRP A 290 -2.77 -10.79 8.87
N VAL A 291 -2.40 -11.43 7.77
CA VAL A 291 -1.94 -12.81 7.74
C VAL A 291 -0.60 -12.84 7.03
N ASN A 292 0.45 -13.19 7.77
CA ASN A 292 1.80 -13.24 7.18
C ASN A 292 2.00 -14.50 6.33
N SER A 293 3.12 -14.58 5.61
CA SER A 293 3.42 -15.68 4.68
C SER A 293 3.46 -17.08 5.31
N GLU A 294 3.56 -17.17 6.64
CA GLU A 294 3.56 -18.42 7.41
C GLU A 294 2.18 -18.73 8.03
N GLY A 295 1.16 -17.93 7.72
CA GLY A 295 -0.19 -18.07 8.24
C GLY A 295 -0.42 -17.50 9.62
N ARG A 296 0.56 -16.80 10.22
CA ARG A 296 0.38 -16.10 11.49
C ARG A 296 -0.60 -14.95 11.32
N PHE A 297 -1.57 -14.87 12.23
CA PHE A 297 -2.47 -13.72 12.32
C PHE A 297 -1.86 -12.61 13.19
N ASP A 298 -1.97 -11.38 12.72
CA ASP A 298 -1.60 -10.16 13.43
C ASP A 298 -2.75 -9.12 13.36
N PRO A 299 -3.12 -8.47 14.48
CA PRO A 299 -4.18 -7.45 14.52
C PRO A 299 -3.70 -6.06 14.12
N CYS A 300 -2.45 -5.91 13.69
CA CYS A 300 -1.78 -4.62 13.50
C CYS A 300 -1.08 -4.54 12.14
N CYS A 301 -1.08 -3.34 11.53
CA CYS A 301 -0.42 -3.03 10.27
C CYS A 301 1.02 -2.54 10.42
N SER A 302 1.59 -2.57 11.62
CA SER A 302 2.97 -2.14 11.87
C SER A 302 3.98 -3.02 11.12
N PRO A 303 5.23 -2.56 10.94
CA PRO A 303 6.32 -3.39 10.40
C PRO A 303 6.49 -4.72 11.14
N ASP A 304 7.00 -5.73 10.46
CA ASP A 304 7.11 -7.11 10.97
C ASP A 304 7.78 -7.21 12.34
N GLU A 305 8.89 -6.51 12.54
CA GLU A 305 9.61 -6.50 13.83
C GLU A 305 8.74 -6.04 14.99
N LEU A 306 7.93 -4.99 14.77
CA LEU A 306 7.03 -4.48 15.80
C LEU A 306 5.83 -5.40 16.01
N ARG A 307 5.27 -6.01 14.96
CA ARG A 307 4.18 -7.00 15.10
C ARG A 307 4.58 -8.17 15.98
N GLN A 308 5.82 -8.64 15.85
CA GLN A 308 6.34 -9.72 16.68
C GLN A 308 6.37 -9.38 18.18
N THR A 309 6.51 -8.10 18.53
CA THR A 309 6.50 -7.67 19.94
C THR A 309 5.11 -7.68 20.59
N LEU A 310 4.04 -7.70 19.78
CA LEU A 310 2.65 -7.72 20.28
C LEU A 310 2.23 -9.07 20.87
N GLY A 311 3.00 -10.13 20.64
CA GLY A 311 2.68 -11.49 21.09
C GLY A 311 2.18 -12.38 19.95
N TYR A 312 1.73 -13.58 20.30
CA TYR A 312 1.19 -14.56 19.36
C TYR A 312 -0.32 -14.67 19.50
N PHE A 313 -1.05 -14.39 18.44
CA PHE A 313 -2.52 -14.41 18.41
C PHE A 313 -3.09 -15.66 17.70
N GLY A 314 -2.27 -16.48 17.11
CA GLY A 314 -2.65 -17.73 16.45
C GLY A 314 -2.14 -17.83 15.01
N ASN A 315 -2.34 -19.03 14.44
CA ASN A 315 -2.01 -19.33 13.04
C ASN A 315 -3.27 -19.85 12.33
N VAL A 316 -3.60 -19.29 11.18
CA VAL A 316 -4.81 -19.63 10.42
C VAL A 316 -4.86 -21.09 10.00
N GLY A 317 -3.69 -21.75 9.84
CA GLY A 317 -3.59 -23.20 9.58
C GLY A 317 -4.02 -24.10 10.76
N GLU A 318 -4.09 -23.56 11.98
CA GLU A 318 -4.42 -24.33 13.21
C GLU A 318 -5.91 -24.31 13.56
N GLY A 319 -6.76 -23.65 12.79
CA GLY A 319 -8.19 -23.60 13.10
C GLY A 319 -8.99 -22.54 12.34
N GLY A 320 -8.37 -21.88 11.40
CA GLY A 320 -9.00 -20.84 10.57
C GLY A 320 -8.97 -19.44 11.22
N LEU A 321 -9.04 -18.43 10.36
CA LEU A 321 -9.01 -17.04 10.81
C LEU A 321 -10.25 -16.64 11.62
N LEU A 322 -11.43 -17.13 11.25
CA LEU A 322 -12.67 -16.79 11.98
C LEU A 322 -12.63 -17.24 13.44
N ASN A 323 -12.13 -18.44 13.72
CA ASN A 323 -12.01 -18.92 15.09
C ASN A 323 -11.05 -18.06 15.92
N ILE A 324 -9.91 -17.68 15.33
CA ILE A 324 -8.96 -16.76 15.98
C ILE A 324 -9.63 -15.42 16.21
N TRP A 325 -10.26 -14.85 15.20
CA TRP A 325 -10.91 -13.53 15.26
C TRP A 325 -11.98 -13.47 16.35
N GLN A 326 -12.84 -14.48 16.44
CA GLN A 326 -13.92 -14.56 17.42
C GLN A 326 -13.43 -14.85 18.84
N SER A 327 -12.22 -15.40 19.00
CA SER A 327 -11.62 -15.63 20.32
C SER A 327 -10.96 -14.38 20.92
N LEU A 328 -10.90 -13.27 20.19
CA LEU A 328 -10.34 -11.98 20.65
C LEU A 328 -11.36 -11.12 21.40
N GLU A 329 -12.60 -11.59 21.59
CA GLU A 329 -13.66 -10.86 22.33
C GLU A 329 -13.42 -10.74 23.83
#